data_7acf5de1ad47079f996a5c98a623a1c6
#
_entry.id   7acf5de1ad47079f996a5c98a623a1c6
#
_cell.length_a   1.000
_cell.length_b   1.000
_cell.length_c   1.000
_cell.angle_alpha   90.00
_cell.angle_beta   90.00
_cell.angle_gamma   90.00
#
_symmetry.space_group_name_H-M   'P 1'
#
loop_
_entity.id
_entity.type
_entity.pdbx_description
1 polymer ?
#
loop_
_entity_poly.entity_id
_entity_poly.type
_entity_poly.pdbx_seq_one_letter_code
_entity_poly.pdbx_strand_id
1 'polypeptide(L)'
;MCIRDSYVSMKSDSKKVAAKYLKLSKLRIVELLLITTVPSMVVSIYGFPPLELILATVLGGTLLAVSANVLNQIFEISTDSLMERTVNRPLVTGEVSKKNAYIYSISLGLIGYLILYTQSTILAANIALSANIFYSFIYTLILKPRTNQNIVIGGAAGAAPVLIGWAATGSELEIGSWLLFLLVFLWTPAHFWALSLENIDDYKDADFPMLPTQESKKRTTIFIGVYSCATVITSILLAPILQLGITYLVLALIFGVYLMYKSYGLYLDKVKPISYFIFSNTYLAAIFLSMVGDIFITLGSI
;
A
#
# COMPACT_ATOMS: atom_id res chain seq x y z
N MET A 1 30.23 26.57 -31.11
CA MET A 1 29.01 26.96 -30.42
C MET A 1 27.89 25.93 -30.48
N CYS A 2 27.82 25.03 -31.48
CA CYS A 2 26.73 24.06 -31.65
C CYS A 2 26.71 22.80 -30.74
N ILE A 3 27.84 22.34 -30.20
CA ILE A 3 27.88 21.06 -29.45
C ILE A 3 27.37 21.25 -28.00
N ARG A 4 27.63 22.40 -27.39
CA ARG A 4 27.21 22.71 -26.02
C ARG A 4 25.70 22.93 -25.92
N ASP A 5 25.10 23.53 -26.93
CA ASP A 5 23.63 23.80 -26.95
C ASP A 5 22.82 22.54 -27.20
N SER A 6 23.33 21.60 -28.03
CA SER A 6 22.70 20.29 -28.23
C SER A 6 22.78 19.43 -26.97
N TYR A 7 23.88 19.48 -26.20
CA TYR A 7 24.03 18.74 -24.96
C TYR A 7 23.10 19.27 -23.84
N VAL A 8 22.89 20.57 -23.77
CA VAL A 8 21.95 21.22 -22.83
C VAL A 8 20.50 20.91 -23.19
N SER A 9 20.16 20.93 -24.49
CA SER A 9 18.82 20.56 -24.98
C SER A 9 18.51 19.08 -24.71
N MET A 10 19.41 18.16 -25.01
CA MET A 10 19.25 16.71 -24.73
C MET A 10 19.09 16.44 -23.23
N LYS A 11 19.81 17.16 -22.36
CA LYS A 11 19.73 17.02 -20.90
C LYS A 11 18.43 17.58 -20.34
N SER A 12 17.85 18.60 -20.97
CA SER A 12 16.53 19.14 -20.64
C SER A 12 15.41 18.19 -21.04
N ASP A 13 15.50 17.58 -22.22
CA ASP A 13 14.48 16.66 -22.70
C ASP A 13 14.49 15.32 -21.95
N SER A 14 15.67 14.79 -21.60
CA SER A 14 15.78 13.58 -20.78
C SER A 14 15.19 13.77 -19.37
N LYS A 15 15.37 14.94 -18.74
CA LYS A 15 14.74 15.25 -17.44
C LYS A 15 13.23 15.33 -17.55
N LYS A 16 12.68 15.90 -18.62
CA LYS A 16 11.24 15.94 -18.86
C LYS A 16 10.65 14.56 -19.07
N VAL A 17 11.33 13.70 -19.81
CA VAL A 17 10.93 12.30 -20.01
C VAL A 17 10.95 11.54 -18.70
N ALA A 18 12.03 11.62 -17.91
CA ALA A 18 12.11 10.97 -16.60
C ALA A 18 10.98 11.43 -15.65
N ALA A 19 10.66 12.72 -15.64
CA ALA A 19 9.56 13.25 -14.80
C ALA A 19 8.20 12.66 -15.16
N LYS A 20 7.92 12.37 -16.44
CA LYS A 20 6.68 11.72 -16.88
C LYS A 20 6.55 10.28 -16.36
N TYR A 21 7.63 9.50 -16.43
CA TYR A 21 7.66 8.14 -15.91
C TYR A 21 7.63 8.08 -14.37
N LEU A 22 8.24 9.05 -13.68
CA LEU A 22 8.12 9.20 -12.23
C LEU A 22 6.67 9.50 -11.79
N LYS A 23 5.98 10.39 -12.52
CA LYS A 23 4.54 10.62 -12.28
C LYS A 23 3.72 9.34 -12.50
N LEU A 24 4.03 8.58 -13.54
CA LEU A 24 3.37 7.30 -13.84
C LEU A 24 3.62 6.27 -12.73
N SER A 25 4.79 6.29 -12.10
CA SER A 25 5.21 5.32 -11.06
C SER A 25 4.48 5.48 -9.72
N LYS A 26 3.86 6.63 -9.43
CA LYS A 26 3.13 6.89 -8.16
C LYS A 26 3.94 6.52 -6.91
N LEU A 27 5.16 7.01 -6.76
CA LEU A 27 6.11 6.61 -5.71
C LEU A 27 5.61 6.77 -4.26
N ARG A 28 4.54 7.53 -4.00
CA ARG A 28 3.93 7.62 -2.66
C ARG A 28 3.48 6.26 -2.10
N ILE A 29 3.26 5.27 -2.96
CA ILE A 29 2.92 3.91 -2.54
C ILE A 29 4.13 3.20 -1.91
N VAL A 30 5.35 3.61 -2.27
CA VAL A 30 6.60 3.07 -1.71
C VAL A 30 6.71 3.33 -0.20
N GLU A 31 6.16 4.46 0.29
CA GLU A 31 6.15 4.76 1.73
C GLU A 31 5.43 3.69 2.54
N LEU A 32 4.27 3.23 2.06
CA LEU A 32 3.52 2.16 2.72
C LEU A 32 4.25 0.82 2.66
N LEU A 33 4.89 0.53 1.52
CA LEU A 33 5.74 -0.66 1.36
C LEU A 33 6.87 -0.68 2.38
N LEU A 34 7.57 0.44 2.57
CA LEU A 34 8.66 0.55 3.55
C LEU A 34 8.15 0.32 4.98
N ILE A 35 7.04 0.95 5.34
CA ILE A 35 6.45 0.90 6.70
C ILE A 35 5.94 -0.50 7.05
N THR A 36 5.59 -1.33 6.09
CA THR A 36 5.04 -2.66 6.35
C THR A 36 6.05 -3.77 6.08
N THR A 37 6.83 -3.68 5.01
CA THR A 37 7.78 -4.72 4.59
C THR A 37 8.97 -4.81 5.53
N VAL A 38 9.66 -3.70 5.82
CA VAL A 38 10.88 -3.72 6.64
C VAL A 38 10.60 -4.14 8.07
N PRO A 39 9.58 -3.60 8.78
CA PRO A 39 9.22 -4.12 10.08
C PRO A 39 8.83 -5.60 10.08
N SER A 40 8.14 -6.08 9.05
CA SER A 40 7.82 -7.50 8.92
C SER A 40 9.08 -8.36 8.81
N MET A 41 10.12 -7.91 8.09
CA MET A 41 11.43 -8.57 8.04
C MET A 41 12.09 -8.61 9.44
N VAL A 42 12.04 -7.53 10.19
CA VAL A 42 12.60 -7.45 11.55
C VAL A 42 11.88 -8.41 12.49
N VAL A 43 10.54 -8.40 12.45
CA VAL A 43 9.71 -9.26 13.30
C VAL A 43 9.92 -10.73 12.99
N SER A 44 10.06 -11.11 11.71
CA SER A 44 10.19 -12.52 11.30
C SER A 44 11.43 -13.24 11.83
N ILE A 45 12.52 -12.50 12.13
CA ILE A 45 13.76 -13.05 12.66
C ILE A 45 14.12 -12.52 14.06
N TYR A 46 13.22 -11.71 14.65
CA TYR A 46 13.47 -11.03 15.93
C TYR A 46 14.82 -10.29 15.96
N GLY A 47 15.21 -9.65 14.85
CA GLY A 47 16.48 -9.00 14.70
C GLY A 47 16.54 -8.11 13.46
N PHE A 48 17.72 -7.51 13.21
CA PHE A 48 17.89 -6.67 12.03
C PHE A 48 18.41 -7.49 10.85
N PRO A 49 17.63 -7.60 9.75
CA PRO A 49 18.10 -8.32 8.56
C PRO A 49 19.32 -7.64 7.94
N PRO A 50 20.18 -8.37 7.20
CA PRO A 50 21.25 -7.77 6.44
C PRO A 50 20.75 -6.62 5.55
N LEU A 51 21.50 -5.51 5.54
CA LEU A 51 21.09 -4.31 4.79
C LEU A 51 20.87 -4.61 3.30
N GLU A 52 21.71 -5.47 2.73
CA GLU A 52 21.60 -5.90 1.33
C GLU A 52 20.26 -6.59 1.06
N LEU A 53 19.81 -7.45 1.98
CA LEU A 53 18.52 -8.11 1.87
C LEU A 53 17.35 -7.11 1.97
N ILE A 54 17.43 -6.14 2.88
CA ILE A 54 16.44 -5.07 3.00
C ILE A 54 16.36 -4.28 1.68
N LEU A 55 17.51 -3.83 1.18
CA LEU A 55 17.57 -3.04 -0.07
C LEU A 55 17.04 -3.83 -1.27
N ALA A 56 17.42 -5.11 -1.41
CA ALA A 56 16.92 -5.97 -2.47
C ALA A 56 15.41 -6.19 -2.38
N THR A 57 14.90 -6.46 -1.17
CA THR A 57 13.45 -6.70 -0.94
C THR A 57 12.62 -5.44 -1.22
N VAL A 58 13.07 -4.29 -0.72
CA VAL A 58 12.41 -3.01 -0.94
C VAL A 58 12.45 -2.62 -2.41
N LEU A 59 13.61 -2.74 -3.07
CA LEU A 59 13.74 -2.40 -4.49
C LEU A 59 12.89 -3.31 -5.37
N GLY A 60 13.02 -4.62 -5.21
CA GLY A 60 12.26 -5.59 -5.99
C GLY A 60 10.76 -5.47 -5.79
N GLY A 61 10.30 -5.34 -4.54
CA GLY A 61 8.90 -5.10 -4.18
C GLY A 61 8.36 -3.79 -4.76
N THR A 62 9.16 -2.70 -4.69
CA THR A 62 8.81 -1.41 -5.28
C THR A 62 8.64 -1.49 -6.79
N LEU A 63 9.56 -2.14 -7.49
CA LEU A 63 9.48 -2.27 -8.95
C LEU A 63 8.23 -3.06 -9.39
N LEU A 64 7.89 -4.13 -8.68
CA LEU A 64 6.65 -4.89 -8.92
C LEU A 64 5.40 -4.06 -8.61
N ALA A 65 5.39 -3.29 -7.53
CA ALA A 65 4.27 -2.42 -7.19
C ALA A 65 4.11 -1.28 -8.21
N VAL A 66 5.20 -0.68 -8.68
CA VAL A 66 5.17 0.32 -9.76
C VAL A 66 4.65 -0.29 -11.05
N SER A 67 5.12 -1.48 -11.42
CA SER A 67 4.60 -2.25 -12.56
C SER A 67 3.07 -2.39 -12.49
N ALA A 68 2.55 -2.85 -11.36
CA ALA A 68 1.11 -2.99 -11.13
C ALA A 68 0.35 -1.67 -11.23
N ASN A 69 0.90 -0.58 -10.68
CA ASN A 69 0.31 0.76 -10.77
C ASN A 69 0.25 1.30 -12.20
N VAL A 70 1.27 1.01 -13.01
CA VAL A 70 1.30 1.41 -14.41
C VAL A 70 0.25 0.63 -15.21
N LEU A 71 0.14 -0.70 -15.00
CA LEU A 71 -0.91 -1.52 -15.62
C LEU A 71 -2.31 -1.03 -15.24
N ASN A 72 -2.54 -0.73 -13.97
CA ASN A 72 -3.80 -0.15 -13.51
C ASN A 72 -4.13 1.14 -14.29
N GLN A 73 -3.18 2.07 -14.45
CA GLN A 73 -3.41 3.30 -15.20
C GLN A 73 -3.65 3.04 -16.69
N ILE A 74 -3.01 2.03 -17.31
CA ILE A 74 -3.28 1.66 -18.70
C ILE A 74 -4.70 1.17 -18.89
N PHE A 75 -5.20 0.38 -17.94
CA PHE A 75 -6.56 -0.18 -18.01
C PHE A 75 -7.65 0.84 -17.68
N GLU A 76 -7.32 1.87 -16.90
CA GLU A 76 -8.27 2.88 -16.41
C GLU A 76 -8.23 4.21 -17.19
N ILE A 77 -7.55 4.32 -18.34
CA ILE A 77 -7.41 5.60 -19.07
C ILE A 77 -8.76 6.29 -19.30
N SER A 78 -9.78 5.54 -19.73
CA SER A 78 -11.11 6.10 -19.99
C SER A 78 -11.79 6.62 -18.73
N THR A 79 -11.69 5.90 -17.63
CA THR A 79 -12.29 6.27 -16.34
C THR A 79 -11.50 7.39 -15.67
N ASP A 80 -10.16 7.34 -15.78
CA ASP A 80 -9.26 8.38 -15.25
C ASP A 80 -9.49 9.74 -15.94
N SER A 81 -9.96 9.76 -17.16
CA SER A 81 -10.29 11.00 -17.89
C SER A 81 -11.56 11.70 -17.38
N LEU A 82 -12.39 11.01 -16.60
CA LEU A 82 -13.63 11.53 -16.03
C LEU A 82 -13.44 12.13 -14.63
N MET A 83 -12.34 11.81 -13.97
CA MET A 83 -12.09 12.21 -12.57
C MET A 83 -11.13 13.40 -12.52
N GLU A 84 -11.49 14.46 -11.78
CA GLU A 84 -10.65 15.67 -11.63
C GLU A 84 -9.25 15.34 -11.11
N ARG A 85 -9.15 14.42 -10.16
CA ARG A 85 -7.90 13.97 -9.54
C ARG A 85 -6.95 13.25 -10.52
N THR A 86 -7.46 12.63 -11.59
CA THR A 86 -6.68 11.75 -12.47
C THR A 86 -6.60 12.22 -13.93
N VAL A 87 -7.36 13.22 -14.34
CA VAL A 87 -7.37 13.76 -15.70
C VAL A 87 -5.97 14.22 -16.19
N ASN A 88 -5.11 14.64 -15.28
CA ASN A 88 -3.73 15.09 -15.57
C ASN A 88 -2.69 13.96 -15.53
N ARG A 89 -3.10 12.68 -15.56
CA ARG A 89 -2.16 11.54 -15.63
C ARG A 89 -1.49 11.47 -17.00
N PRO A 90 -0.18 11.11 -17.07
CA PRO A 90 0.56 11.07 -18.34
C PRO A 90 -0.04 10.18 -19.43
N LEU A 91 -0.80 9.15 -19.07
CA LEU A 91 -1.51 8.29 -20.01
C LEU A 91 -2.82 8.90 -20.52
N VAL A 92 -3.50 9.69 -19.69
CA VAL A 92 -4.73 10.41 -20.06
C VAL A 92 -4.40 11.58 -20.98
N THR A 93 -3.36 12.35 -20.64
CA THR A 93 -2.90 13.50 -21.43
C THR A 93 -2.17 13.11 -22.72
N GLY A 94 -1.85 11.81 -22.89
CA GLY A 94 -1.08 11.34 -24.04
C GLY A 94 0.44 11.64 -23.96
N GLU A 95 0.93 12.15 -22.83
CA GLU A 95 2.37 12.42 -22.64
C GLU A 95 3.23 11.14 -22.69
N VAL A 96 2.62 9.99 -22.36
CA VAL A 96 3.23 8.66 -22.50
C VAL A 96 2.28 7.78 -23.31
N SER A 97 2.78 7.13 -24.37
CA SER A 97 1.98 6.22 -25.17
C SER A 97 1.68 4.91 -24.41
N LYS A 98 0.52 4.29 -24.68
CA LYS A 98 0.15 2.98 -24.12
C LYS A 98 1.26 1.93 -24.33
N LYS A 99 1.82 1.88 -25.53
CA LYS A 99 2.90 0.93 -25.88
C LYS A 99 4.12 1.10 -24.97
N ASN A 100 4.58 2.34 -24.80
CA ASN A 100 5.73 2.63 -23.94
C ASN A 100 5.43 2.34 -22.46
N ALA A 101 4.20 2.60 -22.00
CA ALA A 101 3.78 2.27 -20.65
C ALA A 101 3.74 0.75 -20.40
N TYR A 102 3.27 -0.06 -21.38
CA TYR A 102 3.34 -1.52 -21.29
C TYR A 102 4.79 -2.01 -21.20
N ILE A 103 5.67 -1.53 -22.08
CA ILE A 103 7.10 -1.91 -22.07
C ILE A 103 7.70 -1.55 -20.70
N TYR A 104 7.46 -0.34 -20.21
CA TYR A 104 7.95 0.14 -18.92
C TYR A 104 7.45 -0.74 -17.77
N SER A 105 6.15 -1.02 -17.72
CA SER A 105 5.56 -1.86 -16.67
C SER A 105 6.13 -3.27 -16.68
N ILE A 106 6.16 -3.94 -17.83
CA ILE A 106 6.67 -5.32 -17.98
C ILE A 106 8.14 -5.38 -17.60
N SER A 107 8.97 -4.41 -18.06
CA SER A 107 10.38 -4.35 -17.72
C SER A 107 10.60 -4.21 -16.22
N LEU A 108 9.86 -3.31 -15.55
CA LEU A 108 9.95 -3.14 -14.10
C LEU A 108 9.49 -4.38 -13.34
N GLY A 109 8.39 -5.00 -13.78
CA GLY A 109 7.89 -6.23 -13.17
C GLY A 109 8.88 -7.37 -13.26
N LEU A 110 9.49 -7.56 -14.44
CA LEU A 110 10.51 -8.59 -14.65
C LEU A 110 11.77 -8.33 -13.81
N ILE A 111 12.29 -7.11 -13.84
CA ILE A 111 13.46 -6.73 -13.03
C ILE A 111 13.19 -6.90 -11.55
N GLY A 112 12.04 -6.42 -11.06
CA GLY A 112 11.65 -6.55 -9.66
C GLY A 112 11.53 -8.00 -9.22
N TYR A 113 10.91 -8.86 -10.05
CA TYR A 113 10.83 -10.30 -9.79
C TYR A 113 12.21 -10.95 -9.73
N LEU A 114 13.08 -10.67 -10.70
CA LEU A 114 14.44 -11.22 -10.75
C LEU A 114 15.28 -10.80 -9.54
N ILE A 115 15.15 -9.55 -9.07
CA ILE A 115 15.84 -9.09 -7.87
C ILE A 115 15.37 -9.91 -6.65
N LEU A 116 14.06 -10.04 -6.43
CA LEU A 116 13.53 -10.83 -5.32
C LEU A 116 13.93 -12.30 -5.44
N TYR A 117 13.86 -12.87 -6.64
CA TYR A 117 14.20 -14.27 -6.88
C TYR A 117 15.67 -14.59 -6.60
N THR A 118 16.59 -13.68 -6.94
CA THR A 118 18.04 -13.93 -6.84
C THR A 118 18.66 -13.43 -5.54
N GLN A 119 18.09 -12.39 -4.92
CA GLN A 119 18.65 -11.72 -3.75
C GLN A 119 17.83 -11.93 -2.46
N SER A 120 16.70 -12.62 -2.56
CA SER A 120 15.79 -12.90 -1.45
C SER A 120 15.38 -14.37 -1.54
N THR A 121 14.07 -14.67 -1.51
CA THR A 121 13.53 -16.04 -1.62
C THR A 121 12.57 -16.18 -2.79
N ILE A 122 12.48 -17.40 -3.31
CA ILE A 122 11.48 -17.74 -4.34
C ILE A 122 10.07 -17.47 -3.83
N LEU A 123 9.80 -17.73 -2.55
CA LEU A 123 8.49 -17.49 -1.94
C LEU A 123 8.14 -16.00 -1.95
N ALA A 124 9.05 -15.13 -1.51
CA ALA A 124 8.86 -13.67 -1.54
C ALA A 124 8.62 -13.15 -2.97
N ALA A 125 9.41 -13.63 -3.95
CA ALA A 125 9.24 -13.27 -5.36
C ALA A 125 7.86 -13.69 -5.90
N ASN A 126 7.41 -14.91 -5.60
CA ASN A 126 6.11 -15.42 -6.04
C ASN A 126 4.92 -14.70 -5.38
N ILE A 127 5.02 -14.37 -4.09
CA ILE A 127 3.99 -13.57 -3.41
C ILE A 127 3.89 -12.19 -4.05
N ALA A 128 5.03 -11.53 -4.33
CA ALA A 128 5.06 -10.21 -4.95
C ALA A 128 4.50 -10.23 -6.38
N LEU A 129 4.82 -11.24 -7.18
CA LEU A 129 4.26 -11.41 -8.51
C LEU A 129 2.76 -11.71 -8.45
N SER A 130 2.32 -12.56 -7.53
CA SER A 130 0.90 -12.87 -7.34
C SER A 130 0.10 -11.63 -6.93
N ALA A 131 0.65 -10.79 -6.05
CA ALA A 131 0.05 -9.52 -5.67
C ALA A 131 -0.04 -8.53 -6.86
N ASN A 132 1.01 -8.46 -7.70
CA ASN A 132 1.00 -7.65 -8.94
C ASN A 132 -0.11 -8.11 -9.88
N ILE A 133 -0.20 -9.42 -10.17
CA ILE A 133 -1.22 -10.00 -11.04
C ILE A 133 -2.62 -9.77 -10.45
N PHE A 134 -2.79 -10.05 -9.16
CA PHE A 134 -4.08 -9.87 -8.47
C PHE A 134 -4.54 -8.40 -8.55
N TYR A 135 -3.66 -7.44 -8.24
CA TYR A 135 -3.99 -6.02 -8.30
C TYR A 135 -4.29 -5.56 -9.73
N SER A 136 -3.44 -5.93 -10.69
CA SER A 136 -3.57 -5.44 -12.07
C SER A 136 -4.77 -6.00 -12.79
N PHE A 137 -5.06 -7.30 -12.65
CA PHE A 137 -6.10 -7.97 -13.42
C PHE A 137 -7.37 -8.22 -12.60
N ILE A 138 -7.25 -8.82 -11.41
CA ILE A 138 -8.44 -9.18 -10.61
C ILE A 138 -9.06 -7.93 -10.00
N TYR A 139 -8.28 -7.14 -9.26
CA TYR A 139 -8.81 -5.92 -8.65
C TYR A 139 -9.23 -4.89 -9.71
N THR A 140 -8.32 -4.52 -10.62
CA THR A 140 -8.57 -3.41 -11.55
C THR A 140 -9.65 -3.71 -12.57
N LEU A 141 -9.62 -4.90 -13.21
CA LEU A 141 -10.53 -5.21 -14.32
C LEU A 141 -11.83 -5.90 -13.87
N ILE A 142 -11.80 -6.62 -12.74
CA ILE A 142 -12.96 -7.42 -12.32
C ILE A 142 -13.66 -6.78 -11.12
N LEU A 143 -12.97 -6.55 -10.02
CA LEU A 143 -13.61 -6.13 -8.77
C LEU A 143 -14.01 -4.66 -8.79
N LYS A 144 -13.08 -3.78 -9.16
CA LYS A 144 -13.26 -2.33 -9.06
C LYS A 144 -14.46 -1.80 -9.85
N PRO A 145 -14.76 -2.26 -11.08
CA PRO A 145 -15.92 -1.82 -11.82
C PRO A 145 -17.23 -2.53 -11.48
N ARG A 146 -17.22 -3.62 -10.68
CA ARG A 146 -18.40 -4.50 -10.52
C ARG A 146 -18.95 -4.61 -9.12
N THR A 147 -18.19 -4.28 -8.09
CA THR A 147 -18.63 -4.52 -6.70
C THR A 147 -18.16 -3.45 -5.74
N ASN A 148 -19.01 -3.11 -4.77
CA ASN A 148 -18.65 -2.20 -3.67
C ASN A 148 -17.72 -2.87 -2.63
N GLN A 149 -17.51 -4.20 -2.73
CA GLN A 149 -16.52 -4.95 -1.95
C GLN A 149 -15.10 -4.90 -2.56
N ASN A 150 -14.92 -4.12 -3.63
CA ASN A 150 -13.66 -4.02 -4.36
C ASN A 150 -12.47 -3.68 -3.43
N ILE A 151 -12.67 -2.75 -2.49
CA ILE A 151 -11.63 -2.35 -1.53
C ILE A 151 -11.36 -3.46 -0.50
N VAL A 152 -12.39 -4.19 -0.05
CA VAL A 152 -12.22 -5.29 0.91
C VAL A 152 -11.36 -6.39 0.27
N ILE A 153 -11.83 -6.92 -0.86
CA ILE A 153 -11.12 -8.02 -1.53
C ILE A 153 -9.76 -7.54 -2.09
N GLY A 154 -9.74 -6.35 -2.70
CA GLY A 154 -8.54 -5.72 -3.25
C GLY A 154 -7.47 -5.39 -2.20
N GLY A 155 -7.88 -5.21 -0.94
CA GLY A 155 -7.00 -5.01 0.21
C GLY A 155 -5.95 -6.10 0.40
N ALA A 156 -6.20 -7.30 -0.12
CA ALA A 156 -5.22 -8.40 -0.10
C ALA A 156 -3.91 -8.04 -0.82
N ALA A 157 -3.97 -7.32 -1.95
CA ALA A 157 -2.76 -6.84 -2.61
C ALA A 157 -2.01 -5.81 -1.77
N GLY A 158 -2.75 -4.92 -1.09
CA GLY A 158 -2.16 -3.91 -0.18
C GLY A 158 -1.53 -4.51 1.07
N ALA A 159 -1.99 -5.68 1.51
CA ALA A 159 -1.44 -6.41 2.65
C ALA A 159 -0.27 -7.35 2.27
N ALA A 160 -0.10 -7.70 1.00
CA ALA A 160 0.96 -8.60 0.53
C ALA A 160 2.40 -8.18 0.93
N PRO A 161 2.76 -6.88 1.01
CA PRO A 161 4.09 -6.44 1.42
C PRO A 161 4.56 -7.02 2.75
N VAL A 162 3.64 -7.27 3.69
CA VAL A 162 3.94 -7.94 4.96
C VAL A 162 4.46 -9.35 4.75
N LEU A 163 3.75 -10.14 3.93
CA LEU A 163 4.15 -11.52 3.64
C LEU A 163 5.43 -11.57 2.80
N ILE A 164 5.63 -10.60 1.90
CA ILE A 164 6.86 -10.46 1.11
C ILE A 164 8.04 -10.23 2.04
N GLY A 165 7.92 -9.27 2.99
CA GLY A 165 8.96 -8.98 3.97
C GLY A 165 9.29 -10.18 4.85
N TRP A 166 8.26 -10.85 5.38
CA TRP A 166 8.43 -12.05 6.20
C TRP A 166 9.14 -13.18 5.44
N ALA A 167 8.64 -13.51 4.25
CA ALA A 167 9.23 -14.57 3.43
C ALA A 167 10.62 -14.22 2.91
N ALA A 168 10.95 -12.94 2.75
CA ALA A 168 12.25 -12.50 2.24
C ALA A 168 13.42 -12.91 3.14
N THR A 169 13.19 -13.04 4.44
CA THR A 169 14.20 -13.48 5.43
C THR A 169 14.45 -14.99 5.41
N GLY A 170 13.72 -15.75 4.62
CA GLY A 170 13.76 -17.21 4.61
C GLY A 170 12.87 -17.86 5.67
N SER A 171 12.15 -17.08 6.46
CA SER A 171 11.21 -17.58 7.47
C SER A 171 9.95 -18.20 6.82
N GLU A 172 9.46 -19.30 7.38
CA GLU A 172 8.20 -19.88 6.98
C GLU A 172 7.03 -18.95 7.33
N LEU A 173 5.92 -19.01 6.56
CA LEU A 173 4.73 -18.22 6.84
C LEU A 173 3.95 -18.83 8.01
N GLU A 174 4.18 -18.30 9.18
CA GLU A 174 3.55 -18.70 10.43
C GLU A 174 2.29 -17.87 10.75
N ILE A 175 1.62 -18.19 11.85
CA ILE A 175 0.43 -17.47 12.32
C ILE A 175 0.70 -15.97 12.51
N GLY A 176 1.90 -15.58 12.94
CA GLY A 176 2.33 -14.19 13.10
C GLY A 176 2.32 -13.42 11.79
N SER A 177 2.85 -13.99 10.70
CA SER A 177 2.86 -13.37 9.38
C SER A 177 1.43 -13.16 8.83
N TRP A 178 0.55 -14.15 9.05
CA TRP A 178 -0.86 -14.05 8.63
C TRP A 178 -1.66 -13.06 9.46
N LEU A 179 -1.36 -12.90 10.75
CA LEU A 179 -1.98 -11.86 11.57
C LEU A 179 -1.51 -10.46 11.19
N LEU A 180 -0.22 -10.29 10.85
CA LEU A 180 0.28 -9.03 10.29
C LEU A 180 -0.38 -8.71 8.94
N PHE A 181 -0.54 -9.71 8.08
CA PHE A 181 -1.31 -9.57 6.84
C PHE A 181 -2.75 -9.16 7.12
N LEU A 182 -3.42 -9.84 8.08
CA LEU A 182 -4.79 -9.56 8.47
C LEU A 182 -4.94 -8.15 9.03
N LEU A 183 -3.97 -7.65 9.80
CA LEU A 183 -3.95 -6.28 10.31
C LEU A 183 -4.06 -5.25 9.17
N VAL A 184 -3.21 -5.37 8.14
CA VAL A 184 -3.22 -4.45 7.00
C VAL A 184 -4.46 -4.66 6.13
N PHE A 185 -4.89 -5.90 5.97
CA PHE A 185 -6.09 -6.25 5.21
C PHE A 185 -7.35 -5.62 5.83
N LEU A 186 -7.52 -5.71 7.15
CA LEU A 186 -8.65 -5.11 7.86
C LEU A 186 -8.55 -3.58 7.96
N TRP A 187 -7.35 -3.03 8.04
CA TRP A 187 -7.12 -1.59 8.02
C TRP A 187 -7.52 -0.96 6.68
N THR A 188 -7.29 -1.65 5.57
CA THR A 188 -7.46 -1.12 4.22
C THR A 188 -8.87 -0.60 3.93
N PRO A 189 -9.98 -1.31 4.23
CA PRO A 189 -11.33 -0.81 3.93
C PRO A 189 -11.68 0.46 4.69
N ALA A 190 -11.41 0.52 5.98
CA ALA A 190 -11.70 1.70 6.79
C ALA A 190 -10.94 2.94 6.30
N HIS A 191 -9.66 2.76 5.96
CA HIS A 191 -8.79 3.79 5.40
C HIS A 191 -9.31 4.32 4.06
N PHE A 192 -9.57 3.44 3.09
CA PHE A 192 -9.98 3.84 1.76
C PHE A 192 -11.42 4.36 1.68
N TRP A 193 -12.34 3.83 2.49
CA TRP A 193 -13.71 4.38 2.51
C TRP A 193 -13.76 5.78 3.12
N ALA A 194 -12.89 6.11 4.09
CA ALA A 194 -12.76 7.47 4.56
C ALA A 194 -12.26 8.42 3.45
N LEU A 195 -11.26 8.00 2.66
CA LEU A 195 -10.80 8.76 1.50
C LEU A 195 -11.90 8.88 0.42
N SER A 196 -12.68 7.82 0.21
CA SER A 196 -13.78 7.81 -0.76
C SER A 196 -14.94 8.71 -0.33
N LEU A 197 -15.21 8.85 0.96
CA LEU A 197 -16.17 9.83 1.49
C LEU A 197 -15.74 11.27 1.22
N GLU A 198 -14.44 11.55 1.28
CA GLU A 198 -13.89 12.89 0.98
C GLU A 198 -13.98 13.23 -0.52
N ASN A 199 -13.85 12.23 -1.41
CA ASN A 199 -13.83 12.40 -2.86
C ASN A 199 -15.05 11.75 -3.52
N ILE A 200 -16.22 11.81 -2.87
CA ILE A 200 -17.41 11.02 -3.28
C ILE A 200 -17.90 11.41 -4.69
N ASP A 201 -17.79 12.68 -5.06
CA ASP A 201 -18.28 13.18 -6.34
C ASP A 201 -17.41 12.67 -7.50
N ASP A 202 -16.07 12.65 -7.35
CA ASP A 202 -15.16 12.02 -8.32
C ASP A 202 -15.53 10.55 -8.62
N TYR A 203 -15.88 9.77 -7.56
CA TYR A 203 -16.25 8.38 -7.75
C TYR A 203 -17.63 8.19 -8.39
N LYS A 204 -18.57 9.11 -8.14
CA LYS A 204 -19.89 9.13 -8.81
C LYS A 204 -19.76 9.47 -10.28
N ASP A 205 -18.96 10.49 -10.61
CA ASP A 205 -18.75 10.95 -11.99
C ASP A 205 -18.08 9.85 -12.85
N ALA A 206 -17.25 9.02 -12.22
CA ALA A 206 -16.60 7.88 -12.87
C ALA A 206 -17.44 6.58 -12.84
N ASP A 207 -18.64 6.60 -12.27
CA ASP A 207 -19.54 5.43 -12.09
C ASP A 207 -18.85 4.24 -11.40
N PHE A 208 -17.93 4.51 -10.47
CA PHE A 208 -17.30 3.45 -9.67
C PHE A 208 -18.20 3.05 -8.50
N PRO A 209 -18.50 1.74 -8.33
CA PRO A 209 -19.33 1.23 -7.24
C PRO A 209 -18.52 1.18 -5.93
N MET A 210 -18.09 2.35 -5.45
CA MET A 210 -17.47 2.45 -4.13
C MET A 210 -18.56 2.36 -3.06
N LEU A 211 -18.25 1.80 -1.87
CA LEU A 211 -19.25 1.69 -0.81
C LEU A 211 -19.96 3.02 -0.52
N PRO A 212 -19.27 4.18 -0.39
CA PRO A 212 -19.93 5.46 -0.15
C PRO A 212 -20.79 5.98 -1.31
N THR A 213 -20.63 5.49 -2.55
CA THR A 213 -21.49 5.90 -3.68
C THR A 213 -22.79 5.11 -3.72
N GLN A 214 -22.82 3.92 -3.10
CA GLN A 214 -23.98 3.03 -3.09
C GLN A 214 -24.74 3.01 -1.76
N GLU A 215 -24.07 3.40 -0.66
CA GLU A 215 -24.63 3.39 0.68
C GLU A 215 -24.67 4.79 1.29
N SER A 216 -25.53 4.98 2.27
CA SER A 216 -25.56 6.24 3.01
C SER A 216 -24.24 6.50 3.75
N LYS A 217 -23.89 7.76 3.95
CA LYS A 217 -22.73 8.17 4.74
C LYS A 217 -22.73 7.49 6.13
N LYS A 218 -23.89 7.47 6.80
CA LYS A 218 -24.04 6.85 8.12
C LYS A 218 -23.72 5.36 8.10
N ARG A 219 -24.19 4.62 7.08
CA ARG A 219 -23.89 3.19 6.94
C ARG A 219 -22.41 2.95 6.63
N THR A 220 -21.83 3.77 5.76
CA THR A 220 -20.38 3.72 5.48
C THR A 220 -19.55 3.95 6.74
N THR A 221 -19.90 4.93 7.57
CA THR A 221 -19.16 5.21 8.81
C THR A 221 -19.31 4.09 9.85
N ILE A 222 -20.41 3.36 9.87
CA ILE A 222 -20.56 2.14 10.68
C ILE A 222 -19.58 1.06 10.22
N PHE A 223 -19.49 0.81 8.91
CA PHE A 223 -18.51 -0.15 8.40
C PHE A 223 -17.06 0.27 8.68
N ILE A 224 -16.73 1.56 8.54
CA ILE A 224 -15.43 2.09 8.98
C ILE A 224 -15.18 1.75 10.45
N GLY A 225 -16.18 1.91 11.33
CA GLY A 225 -16.09 1.56 12.74
C GLY A 225 -15.83 0.08 12.99
N VAL A 226 -16.55 -0.80 12.31
CA VAL A 226 -16.39 -2.25 12.42
C VAL A 226 -14.99 -2.69 12.00
N TYR A 227 -14.51 -2.22 10.83
CA TYR A 227 -13.17 -2.55 10.35
C TYR A 227 -12.07 -1.93 11.23
N SER A 228 -12.26 -0.71 11.75
CA SER A 228 -11.33 -0.11 12.72
C SER A 228 -11.24 -0.95 13.99
N CYS A 229 -12.38 -1.41 14.52
CA CYS A 229 -12.42 -2.27 15.70
C CYS A 229 -11.70 -3.59 15.46
N ALA A 230 -11.96 -4.26 14.34
CA ALA A 230 -11.28 -5.48 13.95
C ALA A 230 -9.76 -5.28 13.79
N THR A 231 -9.33 -4.15 13.19
CA THR A 231 -7.92 -3.77 13.08
C THR A 231 -7.26 -3.59 14.45
N VAL A 232 -7.93 -2.89 15.39
CA VAL A 232 -7.41 -2.69 16.75
C VAL A 232 -7.32 -4.01 17.51
N ILE A 233 -8.33 -4.86 17.42
CA ILE A 233 -8.30 -6.20 18.03
C ILE A 233 -7.12 -7.00 17.48
N THR A 234 -6.94 -7.01 16.16
CA THR A 234 -5.82 -7.73 15.52
C THR A 234 -4.47 -7.19 16.00
N SER A 235 -4.29 -5.87 16.13
CA SER A 235 -3.05 -5.29 16.64
C SER A 235 -2.77 -5.72 18.09
N ILE A 236 -3.77 -5.84 18.93
CA ILE A 236 -3.62 -6.32 20.31
C ILE A 236 -3.26 -7.81 20.35
N LEU A 237 -3.88 -8.63 19.48
CA LEU A 237 -3.61 -10.07 19.38
C LEU A 237 -2.18 -10.37 18.88
N LEU A 238 -1.53 -9.45 18.18
CA LEU A 238 -0.13 -9.59 17.78
C LEU A 238 0.81 -9.65 18.98
N ALA A 239 0.49 -9.00 20.12
CA ALA A 239 1.35 -9.00 21.30
C ALA A 239 1.68 -10.42 21.81
N PRO A 240 0.70 -11.27 22.16
CA PRO A 240 0.99 -12.61 22.64
C PRO A 240 1.52 -13.56 21.53
N ILE A 241 1.09 -13.39 20.28
CA ILE A 241 1.47 -14.28 19.18
C ILE A 241 2.92 -14.04 18.74
N LEU A 242 3.36 -12.78 18.71
CA LEU A 242 4.71 -12.40 18.37
C LEU A 242 5.57 -12.17 19.62
N GLN A 243 5.10 -12.57 20.81
CA GLN A 243 5.81 -12.42 22.08
C GLN A 243 6.38 -11.01 22.31
N LEU A 244 5.61 -9.99 21.89
CA LEU A 244 5.96 -8.59 22.05
C LEU A 244 5.70 -8.14 23.50
N GLY A 245 6.55 -7.24 23.98
CA GLY A 245 6.52 -6.76 25.36
C GLY A 245 5.43 -5.73 25.64
N ILE A 246 5.46 -5.23 26.89
CA ILE A 246 4.46 -4.27 27.40
C ILE A 246 4.52 -2.93 26.65
N THR A 247 5.69 -2.53 26.14
CA THR A 247 5.87 -1.27 25.41
C THR A 247 5.01 -1.27 24.13
N TYR A 248 5.08 -2.36 23.38
CA TYR A 248 4.22 -2.52 22.21
C TYR A 248 2.74 -2.48 22.58
N LEU A 249 2.32 -3.26 23.61
CA LEU A 249 0.93 -3.38 23.99
C LEU A 249 0.33 -2.03 24.43
N VAL A 250 1.07 -1.25 25.21
CA VAL A 250 0.64 0.09 25.66
C VAL A 250 0.46 1.03 24.46
N LEU A 251 1.40 1.03 23.51
CA LEU A 251 1.30 1.86 22.31
C LEU A 251 0.14 1.41 21.41
N ALA A 252 -0.05 0.10 21.24
CA ALA A 252 -1.18 -0.44 20.47
C ALA A 252 -2.54 -0.02 21.07
N LEU A 253 -2.65 -0.04 22.40
CA LEU A 253 -3.86 0.42 23.11
C LEU A 253 -4.08 1.93 22.94
N ILE A 254 -3.06 2.75 23.13
CA ILE A 254 -3.15 4.23 23.01
C ILE A 254 -3.60 4.59 21.58
N PHE A 255 -2.89 4.13 20.57
CA PHE A 255 -3.23 4.43 19.19
C PHE A 255 -4.55 3.79 18.76
N GLY A 256 -4.87 2.59 19.28
CA GLY A 256 -6.14 1.92 19.03
C GLY A 256 -7.34 2.67 19.57
N VAL A 257 -7.28 3.12 20.84
CA VAL A 257 -8.33 3.95 21.46
C VAL A 257 -8.52 5.24 20.66
N TYR A 258 -7.44 5.89 20.23
CA TYR A 258 -7.55 7.11 19.45
C TYR A 258 -8.10 6.87 18.03
N LEU A 259 -7.79 5.74 17.39
CA LEU A 259 -8.40 5.34 16.12
C LEU A 259 -9.92 5.15 16.28
N MET A 260 -10.34 4.46 17.36
CA MET A 260 -11.76 4.27 17.68
C MET A 260 -12.47 5.60 17.99
N TYR A 261 -11.81 6.51 18.72
CA TYR A 261 -12.32 7.87 18.96
C TYR A 261 -12.55 8.64 17.65
N LYS A 262 -11.58 8.60 16.72
CA LYS A 262 -11.71 9.22 15.38
C LYS A 262 -12.83 8.59 14.56
N SER A 263 -12.95 7.26 14.60
CA SER A 263 -14.01 6.53 13.89
C SER A 263 -15.40 6.89 14.45
N TYR A 264 -15.56 6.94 15.76
CA TYR A 264 -16.79 7.37 16.39
C TYR A 264 -17.11 8.83 16.11
N GLY A 265 -16.10 9.70 16.12
CA GLY A 265 -16.24 11.10 15.73
C GLY A 265 -16.70 11.28 14.27
N LEU A 266 -16.25 10.40 13.37
CA LEU A 266 -16.68 10.36 11.98
C LEU A 266 -18.17 9.97 11.86
N TYR A 267 -18.62 8.97 12.66
CA TYR A 267 -20.03 8.56 12.73
C TYR A 267 -20.94 9.69 13.26
N LEU A 268 -20.46 10.52 14.18
CA LEU A 268 -21.18 11.67 14.75
C LEU A 268 -21.06 12.96 13.92
N ASP A 269 -20.43 12.93 12.74
CA ASP A 269 -20.12 14.10 11.90
C ASP A 269 -19.24 15.17 12.61
N LYS A 270 -18.51 14.80 13.65
CA LYS A 270 -17.59 15.66 14.41
C LYS A 270 -16.16 15.63 13.89
N VAL A 271 -15.80 14.62 13.10
CA VAL A 271 -14.49 14.43 12.49
C VAL A 271 -14.65 14.38 10.98
N LYS A 272 -13.80 15.11 10.25
CA LYS A 272 -13.77 15.08 8.79
C LYS A 272 -13.18 13.77 8.29
N PRO A 273 -13.66 13.21 7.15
CA PRO A 273 -13.13 11.97 6.58
C PRO A 273 -11.62 12.01 6.33
N ILE A 274 -11.10 13.13 5.82
CA ILE A 274 -9.66 13.31 5.62
C ILE A 274 -8.85 13.24 6.91
N SER A 275 -9.39 13.73 8.04
CA SER A 275 -8.71 13.66 9.34
C SER A 275 -8.61 12.23 9.87
N TYR A 276 -9.64 11.40 9.63
CA TYR A 276 -9.58 9.97 9.92
C TYR A 276 -8.57 9.26 9.00
N PHE A 277 -8.62 9.54 7.69
CA PHE A 277 -7.72 8.98 6.68
C PHE A 277 -6.24 9.23 7.04
N ILE A 278 -5.87 10.47 7.37
CA ILE A 278 -4.49 10.81 7.76
C ILE A 278 -4.09 10.05 9.03
N PHE A 279 -4.97 10.05 10.05
CA PHE A 279 -4.65 9.37 11.30
C PHE A 279 -4.55 7.85 11.14
N SER A 280 -5.35 7.23 10.28
CA SER A 280 -5.26 5.79 10.04
C SER A 280 -3.91 5.36 9.45
N ASN A 281 -3.24 6.22 8.65
CA ASN A 281 -1.85 6.02 8.22
C ASN A 281 -0.88 6.10 9.41
N THR A 282 -1.05 7.14 10.25
CA THR A 282 -0.23 7.31 11.47
C THR A 282 -0.39 6.11 12.40
N TYR A 283 -1.61 5.60 12.57
CA TYR A 283 -1.88 4.41 13.34
C TYR A 283 -1.10 3.21 12.83
N LEU A 284 -1.20 2.91 11.51
CA LEU A 284 -0.52 1.76 10.93
C LEU A 284 1.00 1.87 11.09
N ALA A 285 1.58 3.04 10.81
CA ALA A 285 3.00 3.31 10.99
C ALA A 285 3.42 3.13 12.46
N ALA A 286 2.65 3.67 13.40
CA ALA A 286 2.94 3.55 14.83
C ALA A 286 2.93 2.09 15.30
N ILE A 287 1.97 1.27 14.85
CA ILE A 287 1.90 -0.15 15.19
C ILE A 287 3.14 -0.89 14.68
N PHE A 288 3.51 -0.74 13.41
CA PHE A 288 4.69 -1.41 12.87
C PHE A 288 6.01 -0.93 13.51
N LEU A 289 6.16 0.37 13.72
CA LEU A 289 7.37 0.92 14.37
C LEU A 289 7.47 0.53 15.84
N SER A 290 6.33 0.42 16.55
CA SER A 290 6.33 -0.03 17.95
C SER A 290 6.74 -1.50 18.10
N MET A 291 6.41 -2.37 17.13
CA MET A 291 6.93 -3.75 17.11
C MET A 291 8.44 -3.77 16.99
N VAL A 292 8.99 -3.01 16.05
CA VAL A 292 10.44 -2.90 15.85
C VAL A 292 11.11 -2.35 17.11
N GLY A 293 10.57 -1.26 17.67
CA GLY A 293 11.10 -0.67 18.90
C GLY A 293 11.08 -1.62 20.09
N ASP A 294 10.01 -2.37 20.27
CA ASP A 294 9.87 -3.35 21.36
C ASP A 294 10.90 -4.50 21.25
N ILE A 295 11.11 -5.02 20.03
CA ILE A 295 12.13 -6.05 19.76
C ILE A 295 13.53 -5.53 20.14
N PHE A 296 13.89 -4.30 19.75
CA PHE A 296 15.20 -3.73 20.08
C PHE A 296 15.37 -3.45 21.57
N ILE A 297 14.33 -3.01 22.27
CA ILE A 297 14.38 -2.85 23.73
C ILE A 297 14.63 -4.21 24.40
N THR A 298 13.94 -5.25 23.94
CA THR A 298 14.09 -6.60 24.48
C THR A 298 15.48 -7.18 24.20
N LEU A 299 16.00 -7.02 22.98
CA LEU A 299 17.37 -7.46 22.62
C LEU A 299 18.47 -6.68 23.35
N GLY A 300 18.27 -5.39 23.61
CA GLY A 300 19.23 -4.55 24.34
C GLY A 300 19.21 -4.76 25.85
N SER A 301 18.25 -5.51 26.38
CA SER A 301 18.13 -5.86 27.80
C SER A 301 18.73 -7.24 28.14
N ILE A 302 19.20 -7.98 27.15
CA ILE A 302 19.92 -9.25 27.27
C ILE A 302 21.45 -8.99 27.16
#